data_303a379b41b1e02961032a6c3ccf7cac
#
_entry.id   303a379b41b1e02961032a6c3ccf7cac
#
_cell.length_a   1.000
_cell.length_b   1.000
_cell.length_c   1.000
_cell.angle_alpha   90.00
_cell.angle_beta   90.00
_cell.angle_gamma   90.00
#
_symmetry.space_group_name_H-M   'P 1'
#
loop_
_entity.id
_entity.type
_entity.pdbx_description
1 polymer ?
#
loop_
_entity_poly.entity_id
_entity_poly.type
_entity_poly.pdbx_seq_one_letter_code
_entity_poly.pdbx_strand_id
1 'polypeptide(L)'
;MLEGKVVVVTGAANGIGRAAAVALAAQGARVVVNDLNVSLDGTSASQSTASQVVKEIRAAGGTAIANGDSVAEYASAKRIIEAAADTYGRVDAVVNNAGIVRDKMFHRLTPEDFDAVVKVHLYGCFNLSHAAAGHFREQGGGSLINMTSNSAVIGNRGQANYCAAKLGIVGLSKAMALDMAAFNVRSNCIAPLAWSRMTETIPAKTEEQARHVEKIRRMGPETIAPLICYLASDASSEVSGQVFAIRLNEIFLMSQSRPVRSVHRSDGWTAQSIAEHGMAALRASFMPLDTSAQVFAWDPV
;
A
#
# COMPACT_ATOMS: atom_id res chain seq x y z
N MET A 1 -9.54 20.12 -2.75
CA MET A 1 -9.09 19.60 -1.42
C MET A 1 -7.57 19.69 -1.25
N LEU A 2 -6.81 19.70 -2.36
CA LEU A 2 -5.34 19.58 -2.35
C LEU A 2 -4.64 20.78 -3.02
N GLU A 3 -5.33 21.92 -3.11
CA GLU A 3 -4.78 23.11 -3.75
C GLU A 3 -3.42 23.50 -3.15
N GLY A 4 -2.42 23.60 -4.01
CA GLY A 4 -1.05 23.94 -3.62
C GLY A 4 -0.26 22.86 -2.88
N LYS A 5 -0.85 21.72 -2.51
CA LYS A 5 -0.14 20.58 -1.90
C LYS A 5 0.79 19.91 -2.91
N VAL A 6 1.93 19.44 -2.45
CA VAL A 6 2.90 18.69 -3.25
C VAL A 6 2.89 17.22 -2.84
N VAL A 7 2.57 16.34 -3.79
CA VAL A 7 2.40 14.90 -3.53
C VAL A 7 3.34 14.09 -4.42
N VAL A 8 4.12 13.21 -3.80
CA VAL A 8 4.95 12.24 -4.50
C VAL A 8 4.18 10.92 -4.61
N VAL A 9 4.04 10.37 -5.83
CA VAL A 9 3.40 9.07 -6.07
C VAL A 9 4.38 8.15 -6.76
N THR A 10 4.67 6.98 -6.16
CA THR A 10 5.60 6.00 -6.71
C THR A 10 4.88 4.84 -7.41
N GLY A 11 5.51 4.24 -8.43
CA GLY A 11 4.86 3.26 -9.28
C GLY A 11 3.67 3.87 -10.04
N ALA A 12 3.82 5.12 -10.49
CA ALA A 12 2.73 5.96 -10.95
C ALA A 12 2.53 5.98 -12.48
N ALA A 13 3.22 5.12 -13.24
CA ALA A 13 3.00 5.00 -14.68
C ALA A 13 1.75 4.18 -15.04
N ASN A 14 1.25 3.34 -14.12
CA ASN A 14 0.14 2.43 -14.36
C ASN A 14 -0.77 2.24 -13.13
N GLY A 15 -1.90 1.59 -13.36
CA GLY A 15 -2.78 1.07 -12.31
C GLY A 15 -3.18 2.09 -11.27
N ILE A 16 -3.13 1.69 -10.00
CA ILE A 16 -3.52 2.53 -8.85
C ILE A 16 -2.65 3.79 -8.74
N GLY A 17 -1.34 3.68 -8.97
CA GLY A 17 -0.43 4.83 -8.90
C GLY A 17 -0.76 5.90 -9.95
N ARG A 18 -1.04 5.50 -11.21
CA ARG A 18 -1.48 6.43 -12.25
C ARG A 18 -2.84 7.06 -11.88
N ALA A 19 -3.82 6.25 -11.49
CA ALA A 19 -5.14 6.75 -11.11
C ALA A 19 -5.04 7.75 -9.94
N ALA A 20 -4.21 7.45 -8.93
CA ALA A 20 -3.94 8.35 -7.82
C ALA A 20 -3.29 9.65 -8.28
N ALA A 21 -2.24 9.59 -9.13
CA ALA A 21 -1.54 10.78 -9.61
C ALA A 21 -2.48 11.73 -10.39
N VAL A 22 -3.32 11.18 -11.27
CA VAL A 22 -4.31 11.94 -12.02
C VAL A 22 -5.37 12.55 -11.11
N ALA A 23 -5.91 11.78 -10.16
CA ALA A 23 -6.93 12.27 -9.24
C ALA A 23 -6.39 13.35 -8.28
N LEU A 24 -5.17 13.18 -7.75
CA LEU A 24 -4.51 14.18 -6.90
C LEU A 24 -4.32 15.49 -7.66
N ALA A 25 -3.84 15.44 -8.91
CA ALA A 25 -3.66 16.62 -9.75
C ALA A 25 -5.01 17.30 -10.06
N ALA A 26 -6.07 16.54 -10.32
CA ALA A 26 -7.42 17.07 -10.54
C ALA A 26 -8.00 17.76 -9.28
N GLN A 27 -7.50 17.43 -8.07
CA GLN A 27 -7.84 18.11 -6.82
C GLN A 27 -6.95 19.33 -6.51
N GLY A 28 -6.05 19.76 -7.44
CA GLY A 28 -5.19 20.91 -7.30
C GLY A 28 -3.79 20.62 -6.75
N ALA A 29 -3.42 19.36 -6.55
CA ALA A 29 -2.07 19.01 -6.13
C ALA A 29 -1.04 19.17 -7.26
N ARG A 30 0.20 19.52 -6.88
CA ARG A 30 1.38 19.40 -7.73
C ARG A 30 1.98 18.02 -7.52
N VAL A 31 2.10 17.22 -8.58
CA VAL A 31 2.41 15.80 -8.44
C VAL A 31 3.79 15.45 -8.99
N VAL A 32 4.59 14.74 -8.21
CA VAL A 32 5.77 14.04 -8.72
C VAL A 32 5.32 12.61 -9.08
N VAL A 33 5.32 12.32 -10.36
CA VAL A 33 4.99 11.02 -10.94
C VAL A 33 6.27 10.21 -11.04
N ASN A 34 6.53 9.33 -10.07
CA ASN A 34 7.72 8.49 -10.08
C ASN A 34 7.39 7.08 -10.57
N ASP A 35 8.17 6.59 -11.52
CA ASP A 35 8.15 5.20 -11.98
C ASP A 35 9.48 4.83 -12.61
N LEU A 36 10.02 3.66 -12.27
CA LEU A 36 11.25 3.12 -12.85
C LEU A 36 11.05 2.66 -14.31
N ASN A 37 9.80 2.63 -14.79
CA ASN A 37 9.40 2.20 -16.11
C ASN A 37 9.80 0.76 -16.43
N VAL A 38 9.61 -0.13 -15.46
CA VAL A 38 9.83 -1.58 -15.59
C VAL A 38 8.52 -2.36 -15.59
N SER A 39 8.59 -3.62 -16.05
CA SER A 39 7.47 -4.57 -16.00
C SER A 39 7.06 -4.91 -14.57
N LEU A 40 5.92 -5.58 -14.40
CA LEU A 40 5.36 -5.93 -13.09
C LEU A 40 6.28 -6.85 -12.27
N ASP A 41 7.08 -7.69 -12.90
CA ASP A 41 8.11 -8.54 -12.24
C ASP A 41 9.46 -7.83 -12.05
N GLY A 42 9.60 -6.60 -12.55
CA GLY A 42 10.81 -5.79 -12.43
C GLY A 42 11.94 -6.18 -13.39
N THR A 43 11.69 -6.99 -14.42
CA THR A 43 12.74 -7.58 -15.26
C THR A 43 12.92 -6.93 -16.63
N SER A 44 11.93 -6.22 -17.14
CA SER A 44 11.95 -5.62 -18.48
C SER A 44 11.38 -4.21 -18.50
N ALA A 45 11.62 -3.44 -19.58
CA ALA A 45 11.04 -2.10 -19.74
C ALA A 45 9.52 -2.15 -19.91
N SER A 46 8.82 -1.17 -19.29
CA SER A 46 7.39 -0.97 -19.46
C SER A 46 7.09 -0.08 -20.68
N GLN A 47 5.96 -0.32 -21.35
CA GLN A 47 5.45 0.57 -22.40
C GLN A 47 4.86 1.88 -21.83
N SER A 48 4.32 1.83 -20.61
CA SER A 48 3.79 3.01 -19.92
C SER A 48 4.90 3.69 -19.12
N THR A 49 4.97 5.00 -19.18
CA THR A 49 6.03 5.79 -18.54
C THR A 49 5.47 6.91 -17.67
N ALA A 50 6.22 7.33 -16.66
CA ALA A 50 5.89 8.50 -15.84
C ALA A 50 5.67 9.76 -16.71
N SER A 51 6.43 9.92 -17.78
CA SER A 51 6.32 11.06 -18.71
C SER A 51 4.99 11.09 -19.46
N GLN A 52 4.39 9.91 -19.78
CA GLN A 52 3.06 9.87 -20.41
C GLN A 52 1.98 10.36 -19.45
N VAL A 53 2.04 9.93 -18.17
CA VAL A 53 1.09 10.37 -17.14
C VAL A 53 1.23 11.87 -16.86
N VAL A 54 2.45 12.41 -16.85
CA VAL A 54 2.68 13.84 -16.74
C VAL A 54 2.06 14.63 -17.91
N LYS A 55 2.17 14.13 -19.14
CA LYS A 55 1.50 14.74 -20.31
C LYS A 55 -0.02 14.74 -20.15
N GLU A 56 -0.60 13.64 -19.70
CA GLU A 56 -2.03 13.51 -19.43
C GLU A 56 -2.50 14.52 -18.38
N ILE A 57 -1.81 14.60 -17.23
CA ILE A 57 -2.13 15.54 -16.15
C ILE A 57 -2.06 16.99 -16.64
N ARG A 58 -1.01 17.35 -17.39
CA ARG A 58 -0.84 18.70 -17.94
C ARG A 58 -1.89 19.05 -19.00
N ALA A 59 -2.26 18.10 -19.84
CA ALA A 59 -3.32 18.28 -20.83
C ALA A 59 -4.69 18.54 -20.18
N ALA A 60 -4.91 17.98 -18.97
CA ALA A 60 -6.10 18.25 -18.15
C ALA A 60 -5.99 19.54 -17.29
N GLY A 61 -4.93 20.34 -17.46
CA GLY A 61 -4.71 21.59 -16.71
C GLY A 61 -4.03 21.43 -15.37
N GLY A 62 -3.61 20.21 -14.98
CA GLY A 62 -2.91 19.94 -13.74
C GLY A 62 -1.40 20.20 -13.81
N THR A 63 -0.73 20.09 -12.68
CA THR A 63 0.72 20.32 -12.56
C THR A 63 1.43 19.03 -12.11
N ALA A 64 2.38 18.56 -12.92
CA ALA A 64 3.18 17.38 -12.58
C ALA A 64 4.57 17.41 -13.21
N ILE A 65 5.51 16.68 -12.58
CA ILE A 65 6.83 16.35 -13.13
C ILE A 65 7.03 14.84 -13.09
N ALA A 66 7.87 14.32 -13.99
CA ALA A 66 8.28 12.92 -14.02
C ALA A 66 9.60 12.71 -13.28
N ASN A 67 9.74 11.57 -12.61
CA ASN A 67 10.97 11.09 -12.00
C ASN A 67 11.15 9.60 -12.30
N GLY A 68 12.37 9.16 -12.63
CA GLY A 68 12.71 7.78 -13.00
C GLY A 68 13.60 7.06 -12.00
N ASP A 69 13.80 7.60 -10.79
CA ASP A 69 14.65 7.00 -9.76
C ASP A 69 14.01 5.77 -9.08
N SER A 70 14.87 4.84 -8.62
CA SER A 70 14.45 3.62 -7.93
C SER A 70 14.11 3.89 -6.47
N VAL A 71 13.02 3.30 -5.99
CA VAL A 71 12.64 3.33 -4.57
C VAL A 71 13.49 2.35 -3.73
N ALA A 72 14.06 1.32 -4.36
CA ALA A 72 14.78 0.24 -3.67
C ALA A 72 16.12 0.69 -3.06
N GLU A 73 16.71 1.77 -3.57
CA GLU A 73 18.00 2.30 -3.13
C GLU A 73 17.81 3.64 -2.43
N TYR A 74 18.32 3.79 -1.20
CA TYR A 74 18.07 4.98 -0.38
C TYR A 74 18.50 6.29 -1.05
N ALA A 75 19.70 6.33 -1.65
CA ALA A 75 20.19 7.53 -2.35
C ALA A 75 19.32 7.91 -3.55
N SER A 76 18.76 6.93 -4.23
CA SER A 76 17.84 7.12 -5.35
C SER A 76 16.46 7.60 -4.86
N ALA A 77 15.92 6.98 -3.81
CA ALA A 77 14.68 7.40 -3.17
C ALA A 77 14.75 8.82 -2.62
N LYS A 78 15.91 9.24 -2.08
CA LYS A 78 16.15 10.60 -1.63
C LYS A 78 16.00 11.60 -2.78
N ARG A 79 16.55 11.31 -3.98
CA ARG A 79 16.39 12.18 -5.17
C ARG A 79 14.93 12.33 -5.62
N ILE A 80 14.08 11.32 -5.37
CA ILE A 80 12.63 11.44 -5.65
C ILE A 80 12.00 12.53 -4.78
N ILE A 81 12.34 12.56 -3.50
CA ILE A 81 11.84 13.58 -2.56
C ILE A 81 12.46 14.96 -2.86
N GLU A 82 13.76 15.00 -3.13
CA GLU A 82 14.46 16.24 -3.52
C GLU A 82 13.86 16.84 -4.79
N ALA A 83 13.49 16.03 -5.79
CA ALA A 83 12.82 16.53 -7.00
C ALA A 83 11.51 17.28 -6.69
N ALA A 84 10.77 16.86 -5.67
CA ALA A 84 9.58 17.58 -5.22
C ALA A 84 9.93 18.88 -4.49
N ALA A 85 10.89 18.80 -3.55
CA ALA A 85 11.34 19.95 -2.77
C ALA A 85 11.98 21.04 -3.64
N ASP A 86 12.87 20.67 -4.57
CA ASP A 86 13.56 21.59 -5.47
C ASP A 86 12.62 22.24 -6.47
N THR A 87 11.62 21.48 -6.98
CA THR A 87 10.70 22.00 -8.00
C THR A 87 9.59 22.84 -7.41
N TYR A 88 9.07 22.44 -6.24
CA TYR A 88 7.84 23.00 -5.69
C TYR A 88 8.02 23.63 -4.29
N GLY A 89 9.20 23.55 -3.70
CA GLY A 89 9.55 24.16 -2.42
C GLY A 89 9.08 23.39 -1.19
N ARG A 90 8.37 22.24 -1.34
CA ARG A 90 7.79 21.46 -0.24
C ARG A 90 7.45 20.05 -0.64
N VAL A 91 7.13 19.22 0.36
CA VAL A 91 6.52 17.89 0.21
C VAL A 91 5.40 17.77 1.23
N ASP A 92 4.16 17.52 0.82
CA ASP A 92 3.00 17.40 1.75
C ASP A 92 2.55 15.98 1.96
N ALA A 93 2.66 15.14 0.93
CA ALA A 93 2.33 13.73 1.06
C ALA A 93 3.21 12.83 0.18
N VAL A 94 3.41 11.60 0.63
CA VAL A 94 4.06 10.54 -0.13
C VAL A 94 3.13 9.33 -0.22
N VAL A 95 2.82 8.91 -1.45
CA VAL A 95 2.07 7.69 -1.75
C VAL A 95 3.07 6.59 -2.12
N ASN A 96 3.37 5.72 -1.16
CA ASN A 96 4.24 4.56 -1.31
C ASN A 96 3.47 3.43 -2.01
N ASN A 97 3.40 3.49 -3.35
CA ASN A 97 2.62 2.54 -4.15
C ASN A 97 3.51 1.61 -5.02
N ALA A 98 4.74 1.97 -5.32
CA ALA A 98 5.65 1.15 -6.13
C ALA A 98 5.73 -0.30 -5.63
N GLY A 99 5.73 -1.24 -6.56
CA GLY A 99 5.77 -2.66 -6.21
C GLY A 99 5.96 -3.57 -7.41
N ILE A 100 6.49 -4.76 -7.14
CA ILE A 100 6.66 -5.86 -8.08
C ILE A 100 6.03 -7.14 -7.53
N VAL A 101 5.80 -8.13 -8.38
CA VAL A 101 5.23 -9.42 -8.00
C VAL A 101 6.13 -10.54 -8.49
N ARG A 102 6.50 -11.45 -7.58
CA ARG A 102 7.22 -12.69 -7.85
C ARG A 102 6.61 -13.82 -7.05
N ASP A 103 5.37 -14.15 -7.39
CA ASP A 103 4.54 -15.12 -6.66
C ASP A 103 4.97 -16.54 -6.97
N LYS A 104 5.24 -17.31 -5.92
CA LYS A 104 5.54 -18.76 -5.98
C LYS A 104 5.11 -19.42 -4.69
N MET A 105 4.70 -20.70 -4.78
CA MET A 105 4.46 -21.50 -3.58
C MET A 105 5.73 -21.52 -2.72
N PHE A 106 5.59 -21.45 -1.39
CA PHE A 106 6.69 -21.22 -0.45
C PHE A 106 7.91 -22.12 -0.70
N HIS A 107 7.71 -23.42 -0.96
CA HIS A 107 8.78 -24.39 -1.23
C HIS A 107 9.50 -24.19 -2.58
N ARG A 108 8.98 -23.32 -3.45
CA ARG A 108 9.58 -22.97 -4.76
C ARG A 108 10.08 -21.52 -4.82
N LEU A 109 9.81 -20.75 -3.76
CA LEU A 109 10.25 -19.38 -3.68
C LEU A 109 11.77 -19.33 -3.51
N THR A 110 12.46 -18.55 -4.34
CA THR A 110 13.90 -18.39 -4.22
C THR A 110 14.28 -17.23 -3.32
N PRO A 111 15.48 -17.22 -2.73
CA PRO A 111 15.98 -16.06 -1.96
C PRO A 111 15.97 -14.77 -2.77
N GLU A 112 16.28 -14.82 -4.07
CA GLU A 112 16.33 -13.66 -4.97
C GLU A 112 14.92 -13.10 -5.22
N ASP A 113 13.90 -13.96 -5.36
CA ASP A 113 12.51 -13.53 -5.48
C ASP A 113 12.02 -12.87 -4.19
N PHE A 114 12.40 -13.42 -3.04
CA PHE A 114 12.08 -12.85 -1.74
C PHE A 114 12.73 -11.47 -1.56
N ASP A 115 14.03 -11.39 -1.77
CA ASP A 115 14.85 -10.19 -1.61
C ASP A 115 14.37 -9.05 -2.52
N ALA A 116 14.13 -9.33 -3.81
CA ALA A 116 13.65 -8.33 -4.77
C ALA A 116 12.31 -7.73 -4.35
N VAL A 117 11.35 -8.55 -3.89
CA VAL A 117 10.03 -8.06 -3.45
C VAL A 117 10.16 -7.23 -2.17
N VAL A 118 10.93 -7.69 -1.17
CA VAL A 118 11.17 -6.96 0.08
C VAL A 118 11.85 -5.62 -0.19
N LYS A 119 12.87 -5.59 -1.05
CA LYS A 119 13.59 -4.36 -1.43
C LYS A 119 12.68 -3.31 -2.03
N VAL A 120 11.86 -3.68 -3.00
CA VAL A 120 10.99 -2.70 -3.67
C VAL A 120 9.87 -2.25 -2.74
N HIS A 121 9.19 -3.16 -2.06
CA HIS A 121 8.02 -2.82 -1.24
C HIS A 121 8.37 -2.23 0.11
N LEU A 122 9.12 -2.99 0.95
CA LEU A 122 9.36 -2.61 2.33
C LEU A 122 10.48 -1.58 2.45
N TYR A 123 11.63 -1.85 1.82
CA TYR A 123 12.72 -0.88 1.81
C TYR A 123 12.34 0.37 1.02
N GLY A 124 11.62 0.24 -0.11
CA GLY A 124 11.14 1.39 -0.87
C GLY A 124 10.23 2.30 -0.04
N CYS A 125 9.29 1.72 0.72
CA CYS A 125 8.43 2.46 1.64
C CYS A 125 9.25 3.16 2.74
N PHE A 126 10.21 2.45 3.35
CA PHE A 126 11.12 3.03 4.36
C PHE A 126 11.95 4.17 3.76
N ASN A 127 12.62 3.93 2.65
CA ASN A 127 13.54 4.88 2.04
C ASN A 127 12.88 6.23 1.73
N LEU A 128 11.71 6.18 1.08
CA LEU A 128 10.96 7.39 0.73
C LEU A 128 10.40 8.10 1.96
N SER A 129 9.82 7.36 2.88
CA SER A 129 9.26 7.93 4.11
C SER A 129 10.33 8.57 4.96
N HIS A 130 11.50 7.93 5.08
CA HIS A 130 12.65 8.46 5.82
C HIS A 130 13.24 9.71 5.14
N ALA A 131 13.36 9.72 3.80
CA ALA A 131 13.83 10.89 3.06
C ALA A 131 12.86 12.08 3.21
N ALA A 132 11.56 11.84 3.27
CA ALA A 132 10.55 12.88 3.47
C ALA A 132 10.45 13.38 4.93
N ALA A 133 10.87 12.58 5.91
CA ALA A 133 10.67 12.88 7.33
C ALA A 133 11.30 14.21 7.79
N GLY A 134 12.48 14.59 7.26
CA GLY A 134 13.12 15.86 7.51
C GLY A 134 12.26 17.03 7.07
N HIS A 135 11.77 16.99 5.83
CA HIS A 135 10.88 18.01 5.26
C HIS A 135 9.58 18.13 6.06
N PHE A 136 8.93 17.01 6.39
CA PHE A 136 7.71 17.02 7.18
C PHE A 136 7.90 17.63 8.57
N ARG A 137 9.02 17.33 9.23
CA ARG A 137 9.36 17.91 10.53
C ARG A 137 9.56 19.42 10.45
N GLU A 138 10.29 19.90 9.46
CA GLU A 138 10.55 21.33 9.24
C GLU A 138 9.27 22.08 8.87
N GLN A 139 8.39 21.47 8.11
CA GLN A 139 7.10 22.03 7.70
C GLN A 139 6.03 21.97 8.79
N GLY A 140 6.21 21.15 9.83
CA GLY A 140 5.23 20.93 10.89
C GLY A 140 4.03 20.09 10.45
N GLY A 141 4.18 19.19 9.48
CA GLY A 141 3.12 18.29 9.02
C GLY A 141 3.47 17.51 7.77
N GLY A 142 2.76 16.42 7.54
CA GLY A 142 2.90 15.57 6.37
C GLY A 142 1.98 14.36 6.39
N SER A 143 1.83 13.67 5.26
CA SER A 143 1.03 12.46 5.16
C SER A 143 1.77 11.35 4.41
N LEU A 144 1.90 10.19 5.05
CA LEU A 144 2.40 8.95 4.47
C LEU A 144 1.23 8.02 4.17
N ILE A 145 1.06 7.67 2.91
CA ILE A 145 0.00 6.78 2.43
C ILE A 145 0.66 5.54 1.86
N ASN A 146 0.56 4.44 2.58
CA ASN A 146 1.33 3.23 2.33
C ASN A 146 0.44 2.13 1.77
N MET A 147 0.73 1.66 0.56
CA MET A 147 -0.03 0.57 -0.03
C MET A 147 0.37 -0.77 0.58
N THR A 148 -0.51 -1.34 1.40
CA THR A 148 -0.43 -2.72 1.89
C THR A 148 -1.28 -3.66 1.03
N SER A 149 -1.75 -4.78 1.56
CA SER A 149 -2.59 -5.74 0.83
C SER A 149 -3.45 -6.57 1.76
N ASN A 150 -4.65 -6.90 1.32
CA ASN A 150 -5.50 -7.88 2.01
C ASN A 150 -4.83 -9.26 2.08
N SER A 151 -4.03 -9.63 1.07
CA SER A 151 -3.19 -10.83 1.12
C SER A 151 -2.25 -10.88 2.33
N ALA A 152 -1.75 -9.72 2.78
CA ALA A 152 -0.85 -9.63 3.91
C ALA A 152 -1.59 -9.51 5.26
N VAL A 153 -2.70 -8.76 5.29
CA VAL A 153 -3.45 -8.50 6.53
C VAL A 153 -4.28 -9.74 6.94
N ILE A 154 -4.79 -10.47 5.97
CA ILE A 154 -5.63 -11.65 6.18
C ILE A 154 -4.82 -12.92 5.90
N GLY A 155 -4.34 -13.10 4.68
CA GLY A 155 -3.58 -14.24 4.21
C GLY A 155 -3.83 -14.52 2.72
N ASN A 156 -2.83 -15.12 2.05
CA ASN A 156 -2.99 -15.67 0.71
C ASN A 156 -1.94 -16.75 0.43
N ARG A 157 -2.22 -17.62 -0.54
CA ARG A 157 -1.31 -18.69 -0.95
C ARG A 157 -0.35 -18.18 -2.02
N GLY A 158 0.89 -18.70 -2.00
CA GLY A 158 1.90 -18.42 -3.02
C GLY A 158 2.52 -17.02 -2.97
N GLN A 159 2.29 -16.25 -1.89
CA GLN A 159 2.70 -14.85 -1.75
C GLN A 159 3.51 -14.60 -0.48
N ALA A 160 4.34 -15.53 -0.03
CA ALA A 160 5.06 -15.40 1.23
C ALA A 160 5.99 -14.18 1.28
N ASN A 161 6.73 -13.89 0.20
CA ASN A 161 7.55 -12.69 0.05
C ASN A 161 6.71 -11.40 0.08
N TYR A 162 5.64 -11.37 -0.70
CA TYR A 162 4.74 -10.24 -0.82
C TYR A 162 3.99 -9.98 0.50
N CYS A 163 3.44 -11.02 1.14
CA CYS A 163 2.77 -10.90 2.43
C CYS A 163 3.72 -10.41 3.52
N ALA A 164 4.96 -10.92 3.56
CA ALA A 164 5.98 -10.46 4.51
C ALA A 164 6.28 -8.96 4.33
N ALA A 165 6.53 -8.52 3.08
CA ALA A 165 6.81 -7.13 2.78
C ALA A 165 5.60 -6.21 3.11
N LYS A 166 4.40 -6.58 2.67
CA LYS A 166 3.18 -5.77 2.84
C LYS A 166 2.70 -5.71 4.30
N LEU A 167 2.88 -6.78 5.09
CA LEU A 167 2.61 -6.73 6.52
C LEU A 167 3.70 -5.96 7.28
N GLY A 168 4.96 -6.04 6.83
CA GLY A 168 6.06 -5.21 7.30
C GLY A 168 5.76 -3.71 7.13
N ILE A 169 5.15 -3.30 6.01
CA ILE A 169 4.69 -1.92 5.79
C ILE A 169 3.64 -1.49 6.83
N VAL A 170 2.74 -2.37 7.24
CA VAL A 170 1.75 -2.06 8.30
C VAL A 170 2.45 -1.77 9.63
N GLY A 171 3.43 -2.61 10.00
CA GLY A 171 4.27 -2.39 11.20
C GLY A 171 5.04 -1.07 11.12
N LEU A 172 5.72 -0.83 10.00
CA LEU A 172 6.46 0.40 9.73
C LEU A 172 5.55 1.64 9.79
N SER A 173 4.38 1.59 9.18
CA SER A 173 3.41 2.69 9.19
C SER A 173 2.94 3.05 10.60
N LYS A 174 2.71 2.06 11.45
CA LYS A 174 2.35 2.29 12.87
C LYS A 174 3.49 2.95 13.63
N ALA A 175 4.72 2.50 13.43
CA ALA A 175 5.89 3.09 14.07
C ALA A 175 6.05 4.56 13.61
N MET A 176 6.01 4.82 12.31
CA MET A 176 6.08 6.19 11.77
C MET A 176 4.95 7.10 12.29
N ALA A 177 3.73 6.57 12.43
CA ALA A 177 2.61 7.32 13.00
C ALA A 177 2.85 7.73 14.46
N LEU A 178 3.51 6.88 15.25
CA LEU A 178 3.86 7.17 16.65
C LEU A 178 5.06 8.12 16.73
N ASP A 179 6.15 7.82 16.02
CA ASP A 179 7.40 8.56 16.09
C ASP A 179 7.27 10.00 15.61
N MET A 180 6.42 10.22 14.58
CA MET A 180 6.26 11.50 13.92
C MET A 180 5.02 12.30 14.37
N ALA A 181 4.24 11.78 15.32
CA ALA A 181 3.02 12.44 15.81
C ALA A 181 3.26 13.87 16.33
N ALA A 182 4.37 14.08 17.04
CA ALA A 182 4.74 15.40 17.57
C ALA A 182 4.97 16.47 16.47
N PHE A 183 5.15 16.06 15.23
CA PHE A 183 5.35 16.93 14.07
C PHE A 183 4.12 16.98 13.17
N ASN A 184 2.95 16.53 13.64
CA ASN A 184 1.71 16.43 12.87
C ASN A 184 1.84 15.61 11.57
N VAL A 185 2.71 14.60 11.57
CA VAL A 185 2.86 13.66 10.44
C VAL A 185 1.97 12.45 10.68
N ARG A 186 1.13 12.18 9.70
CA ARG A 186 0.21 11.04 9.71
C ARG A 186 0.75 9.92 8.83
N SER A 187 0.52 8.69 9.22
CA SER A 187 0.90 7.52 8.42
C SER A 187 -0.22 6.49 8.45
N ASN A 188 -0.76 6.16 7.28
CA ASN A 188 -1.88 5.24 7.13
C ASN A 188 -1.60 4.22 6.02
N CYS A 189 -2.25 3.07 6.10
CA CYS A 189 -2.16 2.01 5.11
C CYS A 189 -3.48 1.85 4.33
N ILE A 190 -3.37 1.56 3.05
CA ILE A 190 -4.48 1.13 2.19
C ILE A 190 -4.19 -0.28 1.68
N ALA A 191 -5.14 -1.19 1.86
CA ALA A 191 -5.18 -2.53 1.30
C ALA A 191 -6.23 -2.56 0.16
N PRO A 192 -5.83 -2.26 -1.08
CA PRO A 192 -6.76 -2.14 -2.19
C PRO A 192 -7.22 -3.51 -2.70
N LEU A 193 -8.48 -3.58 -3.13
CA LEU A 193 -9.00 -4.64 -4.00
C LEU A 193 -9.38 -3.97 -5.33
N ALA A 194 -8.48 -4.00 -6.29
CA ALA A 194 -8.71 -3.42 -7.61
C ALA A 194 -8.44 -4.46 -8.69
N TRP A 195 -9.16 -4.33 -9.81
CA TRP A 195 -8.84 -5.06 -11.03
C TRP A 195 -7.43 -4.70 -11.50
N SER A 196 -6.63 -5.71 -11.74
CA SER A 196 -5.24 -5.54 -12.17
C SER A 196 -4.91 -6.60 -13.22
N ARG A 197 -3.78 -6.44 -13.88
CA ARG A 197 -3.25 -7.46 -14.81
C ARG A 197 -3.13 -8.86 -14.18
N MET A 198 -3.01 -8.96 -12.85
CA MET A 198 -3.02 -10.24 -12.13
C MET A 198 -4.40 -10.90 -12.11
N THR A 199 -5.48 -10.12 -12.08
CA THR A 199 -6.86 -10.63 -12.08
C THR A 199 -7.36 -10.95 -13.49
N GLU A 200 -6.70 -10.50 -14.55
CA GLU A 200 -7.01 -10.86 -15.94
C GLU A 200 -6.85 -12.35 -16.24
N THR A 201 -6.09 -13.06 -15.42
CA THR A 201 -5.87 -14.52 -15.57
C THR A 201 -6.96 -15.38 -14.93
N ILE A 202 -7.97 -14.78 -14.28
CA ILE A 202 -9.08 -15.53 -13.65
C ILE A 202 -9.88 -16.25 -14.75
N PRO A 203 -10.02 -17.59 -14.67
CA PRO A 203 -10.75 -18.33 -15.70
C PRO A 203 -12.24 -17.96 -15.71
N ALA A 204 -12.80 -17.71 -16.90
CA ALA A 204 -14.23 -17.48 -17.13
C ALA A 204 -14.83 -18.57 -18.02
N LYS A 205 -14.77 -19.84 -17.55
CA LYS A 205 -15.20 -21.02 -18.30
C LYS A 205 -16.71 -21.31 -18.18
N THR A 206 -17.37 -20.78 -17.16
CA THR A 206 -18.81 -20.91 -16.95
C THR A 206 -19.48 -19.53 -16.97
N GLU A 207 -20.80 -19.49 -17.19
CA GLU A 207 -21.56 -18.22 -17.15
C GLU A 207 -21.49 -17.54 -15.77
N GLU A 208 -21.44 -18.32 -14.70
CA GLU A 208 -21.30 -17.81 -13.34
C GLU A 208 -19.91 -17.16 -13.15
N GLN A 209 -18.85 -17.83 -13.60
CA GLN A 209 -17.49 -17.28 -13.59
C GLN A 209 -17.39 -16.02 -14.47
N ALA A 210 -18.02 -15.99 -15.62
CA ALA A 210 -18.05 -14.82 -16.48
C ALA A 210 -18.75 -13.63 -15.82
N ARG A 211 -19.89 -13.86 -15.17
CA ARG A 211 -20.59 -12.83 -14.38
C ARG A 211 -19.76 -12.34 -13.19
N HIS A 212 -19.06 -13.22 -12.51
CA HIS A 212 -18.16 -12.84 -11.42
C HIS A 212 -16.99 -12.00 -11.92
N VAL A 213 -16.35 -12.40 -13.02
CA VAL A 213 -15.25 -11.62 -13.65
C VAL A 213 -15.73 -10.24 -14.08
N GLU A 214 -16.95 -10.13 -14.64
CA GLU A 214 -17.52 -8.83 -15.04
C GLU A 214 -17.72 -7.90 -13.85
N LYS A 215 -18.18 -8.42 -12.70
CA LYS A 215 -18.30 -7.62 -11.47
C LYS A 215 -16.93 -7.17 -10.94
N ILE A 216 -15.93 -8.06 -10.94
CA ILE A 216 -14.58 -7.72 -10.51
C ILE A 216 -13.93 -6.69 -11.44
N ARG A 217 -14.19 -6.73 -12.75
CA ARG A 217 -13.72 -5.72 -13.72
C ARG A 217 -14.15 -4.30 -13.38
N ARG A 218 -15.29 -4.13 -12.72
CA ARG A 218 -15.76 -2.82 -12.25
C ARG A 218 -14.92 -2.20 -11.15
N MET A 219 -14.08 -3.00 -10.47
CA MET A 219 -13.13 -2.54 -9.46
C MET A 219 -11.90 -1.92 -10.12
N GLY A 220 -12.07 -0.91 -10.96
CA GLY A 220 -10.97 -0.20 -11.59
C GLY A 220 -10.05 0.48 -10.57
N PRO A 221 -8.78 0.72 -10.91
CA PRO A 221 -7.82 1.38 -10.02
C PRO A 221 -8.24 2.80 -9.62
N GLU A 222 -9.10 3.45 -10.40
CA GLU A 222 -9.68 4.76 -10.12
C GLU A 222 -10.58 4.77 -8.87
N THR A 223 -11.15 3.63 -8.49
CA THR A 223 -12.00 3.52 -7.28
C THR A 223 -11.20 3.66 -5.98
N ILE A 224 -9.88 3.49 -6.04
CA ILE A 224 -8.96 3.63 -4.89
C ILE A 224 -8.54 5.09 -4.69
N ALA A 225 -8.49 5.87 -5.76
CA ALA A 225 -7.95 7.24 -5.76
C ALA A 225 -8.68 8.20 -4.79
N PRO A 226 -10.00 8.17 -4.58
CA PRO A 226 -10.67 9.04 -3.63
C PRO A 226 -10.15 8.93 -2.19
N LEU A 227 -9.87 7.70 -1.72
CA LEU A 227 -9.32 7.49 -0.39
C LEU A 227 -7.89 8.01 -0.28
N ILE A 228 -7.09 7.86 -1.34
CA ILE A 228 -5.73 8.44 -1.40
C ILE A 228 -5.80 9.97 -1.33
N CYS A 229 -6.68 10.62 -2.09
CA CYS A 229 -6.87 12.07 -2.06
C CYS A 229 -7.32 12.55 -0.67
N TYR A 230 -8.25 11.86 -0.03
CA TYR A 230 -8.70 12.17 1.33
C TYR A 230 -7.53 12.08 2.33
N LEU A 231 -6.77 10.99 2.33
CA LEU A 231 -5.64 10.80 3.24
C LEU A 231 -4.47 11.78 2.98
N ALA A 232 -4.32 12.28 1.76
CA ALA A 232 -3.34 13.31 1.42
C ALA A 232 -3.77 14.72 1.86
N SER A 233 -5.06 14.94 2.14
CA SER A 233 -5.62 16.25 2.48
C SER A 233 -5.63 16.53 3.98
N ASP A 234 -5.80 17.80 4.34
CA ASP A 234 -5.95 18.23 5.74
C ASP A 234 -7.28 17.75 6.38
N ALA A 235 -8.26 17.36 5.56
CA ALA A 235 -9.52 16.79 6.04
C ALA A 235 -9.35 15.47 6.82
N SER A 236 -8.20 14.82 6.69
CA SER A 236 -7.85 13.58 7.42
C SER A 236 -6.88 13.82 8.58
N SER A 237 -6.83 15.04 9.15
CA SER A 237 -5.92 15.42 10.24
C SER A 237 -5.99 14.50 11.46
N GLU A 238 -7.19 13.98 11.78
CA GLU A 238 -7.44 13.05 12.89
C GLU A 238 -7.15 11.57 12.56
N VAL A 239 -6.71 11.27 11.30
CA VAL A 239 -6.55 9.89 10.83
C VAL A 239 -5.08 9.53 10.72
N SER A 240 -4.58 8.76 11.69
CA SER A 240 -3.20 8.25 11.68
C SER A 240 -3.12 6.84 12.27
N GLY A 241 -2.18 6.03 11.79
CA GLY A 241 -1.94 4.66 12.25
C GLY A 241 -3.02 3.66 11.81
N GLN A 242 -3.91 4.01 10.88
CA GLN A 242 -5.02 3.17 10.46
C GLN A 242 -4.68 2.31 9.25
N VAL A 243 -5.43 1.22 9.09
CA VAL A 243 -5.37 0.33 7.92
C VAL A 243 -6.78 0.24 7.33
N PHE A 244 -6.92 0.70 6.10
CA PHE A 244 -8.17 0.65 5.37
C PHE A 244 -8.09 -0.39 4.26
N ALA A 245 -9.12 -1.22 4.10
CA ALA A 245 -9.34 -1.92 2.85
C ALA A 245 -10.37 -1.15 2.02
N ILE A 246 -10.23 -1.17 0.70
CA ILE A 246 -11.17 -0.51 -0.20
C ILE A 246 -11.45 -1.40 -1.40
N ARG A 247 -12.74 -1.54 -1.74
CA ARG A 247 -13.23 -2.36 -2.83
C ARG A 247 -14.44 -1.69 -3.47
N LEU A 248 -14.29 -1.18 -4.67
CA LEU A 248 -15.33 -0.42 -5.40
C LEU A 248 -15.88 0.72 -4.52
N ASN A 249 -17.11 0.65 -4.04
CA ASN A 249 -17.73 1.65 -3.18
C ASN A 249 -17.67 1.31 -1.68
N GLU A 250 -16.99 0.22 -1.31
CA GLU A 250 -16.87 -0.24 0.06
C GLU A 250 -15.53 0.18 0.68
N ILE A 251 -15.56 0.82 1.83
CA ILE A 251 -14.37 1.14 2.64
C ILE A 251 -14.48 0.37 3.96
N PHE A 252 -13.46 -0.41 4.28
CA PHE A 252 -13.38 -1.20 5.50
C PHE A 252 -12.26 -0.65 6.38
N LEU A 253 -12.53 -0.46 7.67
CA LEU A 253 -11.50 -0.24 8.67
C LEU A 253 -11.06 -1.61 9.20
N MET A 254 -9.77 -1.95 8.98
CA MET A 254 -9.22 -3.21 9.42
C MET A 254 -8.90 -3.18 10.92
N SER A 255 -9.24 -4.27 11.62
CA SER A 255 -8.87 -4.42 13.03
C SER A 255 -7.36 -4.43 13.20
N GLN A 256 -6.89 -3.84 14.28
CA GLN A 256 -5.48 -3.90 14.65
C GLN A 256 -5.24 -5.00 15.68
N SER A 257 -4.06 -5.64 15.63
CA SER A 257 -3.70 -6.69 16.56
C SER A 257 -3.74 -6.19 18.01
N ARG A 258 -4.56 -6.83 18.84
CA ARG A 258 -4.71 -6.61 20.28
C ARG A 258 -4.90 -7.98 20.94
N PRO A 259 -4.50 -8.17 22.21
CA PRO A 259 -4.87 -9.37 22.95
C PRO A 259 -6.40 -9.53 22.98
N VAL A 260 -6.91 -10.65 22.45
CA VAL A 260 -8.35 -10.96 22.48
C VAL A 260 -8.74 -11.78 23.70
N ARG A 261 -7.78 -12.50 24.31
CA ARG A 261 -7.97 -13.30 25.51
C ARG A 261 -6.65 -13.52 26.21
N SER A 262 -6.68 -13.69 27.55
CA SER A 262 -5.52 -14.09 28.35
C SER A 262 -5.90 -15.25 29.27
N VAL A 263 -4.91 -16.04 29.67
CA VAL A 263 -5.01 -17.05 30.71
C VAL A 263 -3.84 -16.87 31.68
N HIS A 264 -4.07 -17.12 32.96
CA HIS A 264 -3.08 -16.97 34.01
C HIS A 264 -2.95 -18.27 34.82
N ARG A 265 -1.75 -18.54 35.33
CA ARG A 265 -1.45 -19.62 36.27
C ARG A 265 -0.43 -19.15 37.28
N SER A 266 -0.78 -19.18 38.57
CA SER A 266 0.04 -18.66 39.67
C SER A 266 1.37 -19.42 39.86
N ASP A 267 1.37 -20.73 39.56
CA ASP A 267 2.53 -21.63 39.75
C ASP A 267 3.48 -21.63 38.54
N GLY A 268 3.19 -20.80 37.52
CA GLY A 268 3.89 -20.80 36.23
C GLY A 268 3.38 -21.90 35.28
N TRP A 269 3.94 -21.90 34.08
CA TRP A 269 3.52 -22.80 32.99
C TRP A 269 4.60 -23.84 32.69
N THR A 270 4.18 -25.08 32.47
CA THR A 270 4.97 -26.13 31.82
C THR A 270 4.38 -26.43 30.46
N ALA A 271 5.13 -27.06 29.54
CA ALA A 271 4.60 -27.46 28.24
C ALA A 271 3.35 -28.35 28.37
N GLN A 272 3.35 -29.25 29.37
CA GLN A 272 2.19 -30.11 29.65
C GLN A 272 0.99 -29.29 30.12
N SER A 273 1.15 -28.39 31.08
CA SER A 273 0.04 -27.58 31.58
C SER A 273 -0.48 -26.57 30.56
N ILE A 274 0.38 -26.09 29.62
CA ILE A 274 -0.06 -25.30 28.46
C ILE A 274 -0.97 -26.14 27.58
N ALA A 275 -0.60 -27.40 27.27
CA ALA A 275 -1.39 -28.28 26.42
C ALA A 275 -2.75 -28.62 27.08
N GLU A 276 -2.75 -28.97 28.35
CA GLU A 276 -3.92 -29.42 29.09
C GLU A 276 -4.91 -28.30 29.44
N HIS A 277 -4.40 -27.11 29.81
CA HIS A 277 -5.22 -26.02 30.34
C HIS A 277 -5.12 -24.75 29.51
N GLY A 278 -3.91 -24.28 29.16
CA GLY A 278 -3.69 -23.02 28.45
C GLY A 278 -4.32 -23.01 27.08
N MET A 279 -4.04 -24.01 26.26
CA MET A 279 -4.59 -24.11 24.90
C MET A 279 -6.08 -24.41 24.89
N ALA A 280 -6.59 -25.22 25.82
CA ALA A 280 -8.02 -25.48 25.96
C ALA A 280 -8.82 -24.20 26.21
N ALA A 281 -8.30 -23.32 27.09
CA ALA A 281 -8.92 -22.03 27.38
C ALA A 281 -8.88 -21.02 26.23
N LEU A 282 -7.81 -21.03 25.39
CA LEU A 282 -7.64 -20.09 24.28
C LEU A 282 -8.32 -20.55 22.97
N ARG A 283 -8.50 -21.86 22.78
CA ARG A 283 -8.92 -22.47 21.50
C ARG A 283 -10.22 -21.88 20.93
N ALA A 284 -11.19 -21.54 21.77
CA ALA A 284 -12.44 -20.93 21.33
C ALA A 284 -12.28 -19.54 20.70
N SER A 285 -11.10 -18.89 20.91
CA SER A 285 -10.78 -17.58 20.36
C SER A 285 -9.78 -17.64 19.20
N PHE A 286 -9.42 -18.84 18.72
CA PHE A 286 -8.56 -18.97 17.57
C PHE A 286 -9.26 -18.47 16.31
N MET A 287 -8.58 -17.61 15.56
CA MET A 287 -9.05 -17.15 14.27
C MET A 287 -8.74 -18.23 13.22
N PRO A 288 -9.68 -18.55 12.32
CA PRO A 288 -9.43 -19.45 11.21
C PRO A 288 -8.35 -18.88 10.28
N LEU A 289 -7.63 -19.75 9.60
CA LEU A 289 -6.63 -19.37 8.60
C LEU A 289 -7.30 -19.25 7.23
N ASP A 290 -8.05 -18.18 7.03
CA ASP A 290 -8.71 -17.86 5.78
C ASP A 290 -7.80 -17.12 4.82
N THR A 291 -8.09 -17.23 3.52
CA THR A 291 -7.53 -16.34 2.50
C THR A 291 -8.38 -15.07 2.37
N SER A 292 -7.80 -14.02 1.81
CA SER A 292 -8.53 -12.76 1.57
C SER A 292 -9.79 -12.96 0.72
N ALA A 293 -9.77 -13.88 -0.25
CA ALA A 293 -10.94 -14.21 -1.07
C ALA A 293 -12.07 -14.88 -0.28
N GLN A 294 -11.75 -15.67 0.76
CA GLN A 294 -12.75 -16.28 1.63
C GLN A 294 -13.39 -15.24 2.57
N VAL A 295 -12.61 -14.30 3.07
CA VAL A 295 -13.11 -13.22 3.93
C VAL A 295 -13.98 -12.23 3.14
N PHE A 296 -13.61 -11.87 1.92
CA PHE A 296 -14.37 -10.99 1.03
C PHE A 296 -15.19 -11.80 0.00
N ALA A 297 -15.96 -12.78 0.47
CA ALA A 297 -16.65 -13.75 -0.39
C ALA A 297 -17.89 -13.20 -1.11
N TRP A 298 -18.43 -12.04 -0.70
CA TRP A 298 -19.58 -11.42 -1.36
C TRP A 298 -19.17 -10.59 -2.57
N ASP A 299 -20.11 -10.36 -3.48
CA ASP A 299 -19.88 -9.49 -4.65
C ASP A 299 -19.59 -8.04 -4.23
N PRO A 300 -18.66 -7.34 -4.94
CA PRO A 300 -18.40 -5.93 -4.68
C PRO A 300 -19.61 -5.06 -5.02
N VAL A 301 -19.88 -4.04 -4.22
CA VAL A 301 -20.98 -3.08 -4.39
C VAL A 301 -20.48 -1.65 -4.54
#